data_674461757c7e6b5c48bff8640fcf0397
#
_entry.id   674461757c7e6b5c48bff8640fcf0397
#
_cell.length_a   1.000
_cell.length_b   1.000
_cell.length_c   1.000
_cell.angle_alpha   90.00
_cell.angle_beta   90.00
_cell.angle_gamma   90.00
#
_symmetry.space_group_name_H-M   'P 1'
#
loop_
_entity.id
_entity.type
_entity.pdbx_description
1 polymer ?
#
loop_
_entity_poly.entity_id
_entity_poly.type
_entity_poly.pdbx_seq_one_letter_code
_entity_poly.pdbx_strand_id
1 'polypeptide(L)'
;MKLSFFQENKSNILPYDGYTSYIPNFIKNTNSSFLHQLLNEVAWKHDELTLYGKKIITKRQVAFEGDEHIAYTYSKQEKIASPWSNIVLELKQKLEKELNTQFNGCLLNLYATGEIGMAWHSDNELELDAEGIIASLSFGVTRTFQLKHKQSGEKIDIQLENGSLVVMDMHSQKHWMHQLKKETKIKESRVNLTFRQFKAS
;
A
#
# COMPACT_ATOMS: atom_id res chain seq x y z
N MET A 1 21.55 4.23 -12.10
CA MET A 1 20.29 3.54 -11.84
C MET A 1 19.50 3.52 -13.15
N LYS A 2 19.23 2.34 -13.76
CA LYS A 2 18.36 2.27 -14.93
C LYS A 2 16.92 2.47 -14.43
N LEU A 3 16.23 3.47 -14.94
CA LEU A 3 14.79 3.60 -14.74
C LEU A 3 14.11 2.32 -15.24
N SER A 4 13.18 1.80 -14.47
CA SER A 4 12.37 0.69 -14.95
C SER A 4 11.52 1.17 -16.14
N PHE A 5 11.13 0.26 -17.03
CA PHE A 5 10.22 0.56 -18.16
C PHE A 5 8.98 1.36 -17.72
N PHE A 6 8.52 1.14 -16.50
CA PHE A 6 7.40 1.85 -15.90
C PHE A 6 7.72 3.33 -15.62
N GLN A 7 8.92 3.62 -15.08
CA GLN A 7 9.35 4.99 -14.77
C GLN A 7 9.56 5.84 -16.03
N GLU A 8 9.90 5.20 -17.15
CA GLU A 8 10.09 5.90 -18.43
C GLU A 8 8.76 6.37 -19.05
N ASN A 9 7.63 5.73 -18.71
CA ASN A 9 6.33 5.94 -19.37
C ASN A 9 5.26 6.62 -18.51
N LYS A 10 5.53 6.96 -17.25
CA LYS A 10 4.55 7.60 -16.33
C LYS A 10 5.13 8.87 -15.71
N SER A 11 4.26 9.84 -15.45
CA SER A 11 4.68 11.10 -14.82
C SER A 11 5.07 10.88 -13.36
N ASN A 12 6.27 11.34 -13.00
CA ASN A 12 6.66 11.47 -11.61
C ASN A 12 5.92 12.65 -10.97
N ILE A 13 5.22 12.43 -9.88
CA ILE A 13 4.53 13.49 -9.13
C ILE A 13 5.43 14.14 -8.07
N LEU A 14 6.57 13.53 -7.74
CA LEU A 14 7.54 14.12 -6.83
C LEU A 14 8.45 15.08 -7.59
N PRO A 15 8.69 16.29 -7.09
CA PRO A 15 9.59 17.26 -7.73
C PRO A 15 11.06 16.85 -7.63
N TYR A 16 11.44 16.05 -6.62
CA TYR A 16 12.82 15.58 -6.37
C TYR A 16 12.84 14.41 -5.38
N ASP A 17 14.01 13.82 -5.18
CA ASP A 17 14.32 12.80 -4.17
C ASP A 17 13.39 11.58 -4.19
N GLY A 18 13.18 11.03 -5.38
CA GLY A 18 12.44 9.79 -5.57
C GLY A 18 11.48 9.83 -6.75
N TYR A 19 10.81 8.69 -6.94
CA TYR A 19 9.81 8.53 -7.96
C TYR A 19 8.50 8.02 -7.34
N THR A 20 7.43 8.73 -7.63
CA THR A 20 6.06 8.31 -7.31
C THR A 20 5.15 8.67 -8.48
N SER A 21 4.35 7.72 -8.92
CA SER A 21 3.32 7.98 -9.94
C SER A 21 1.93 7.62 -9.43
N TYR A 22 0.94 8.32 -9.92
CA TYR A 22 -0.48 8.07 -9.67
C TYR A 22 -1.20 7.77 -10.98
N ILE A 23 -1.94 6.66 -11.01
CA ILE A 23 -2.68 6.20 -12.16
C ILE A 23 -4.15 6.05 -11.75
N PRO A 24 -5.03 7.01 -12.11
CA PRO A 24 -6.46 6.86 -11.87
C PRO A 24 -7.01 5.75 -12.77
N ASN A 25 -8.08 5.07 -12.30
CA ASN A 25 -8.77 4.03 -13.08
C ASN A 25 -7.83 2.93 -13.65
N PHE A 26 -6.78 2.58 -12.91
CA PHE A 26 -5.87 1.50 -13.29
C PHE A 26 -6.64 0.17 -13.45
N ILE A 27 -7.47 -0.16 -12.48
CA ILE A 27 -8.46 -1.23 -12.61
C ILE A 27 -9.71 -0.62 -13.21
N LYS A 28 -9.92 -0.88 -14.50
CA LYS A 28 -11.13 -0.44 -15.22
C LYS A 28 -12.34 -1.28 -14.77
N ASN A 29 -13.54 -0.70 -14.88
CA ASN A 29 -14.80 -1.36 -14.54
C ASN A 29 -14.83 -1.91 -13.11
N THR A 30 -14.40 -1.09 -12.15
CA THR A 30 -14.53 -1.36 -10.73
C THR A 30 -16.00 -1.31 -10.30
N ASN A 31 -16.86 -2.08 -10.99
CA ASN A 31 -18.16 -2.41 -10.44
C ASN A 31 -17.94 -2.91 -9.02
N SER A 32 -18.83 -2.68 -8.12
CA SER A 32 -18.77 -3.01 -6.67
C SER A 32 -18.23 -4.41 -6.31
N SER A 33 -17.90 -5.22 -7.32
CA SER A 33 -17.42 -6.59 -7.24
C SER A 33 -16.07 -6.71 -6.52
N PHE A 34 -15.03 -5.93 -6.90
CA PHE A 34 -13.71 -6.09 -6.26
C PHE A 34 -13.71 -5.71 -4.78
N LEU A 35 -14.33 -4.58 -4.43
CA LEU A 35 -14.44 -4.20 -3.02
C LEU A 35 -15.22 -5.24 -2.24
N HIS A 36 -16.34 -5.71 -2.78
CA HIS A 36 -17.18 -6.72 -2.13
C HIS A 36 -16.42 -8.04 -1.94
N GLN A 37 -15.71 -8.52 -2.95
CA GLN A 37 -14.89 -9.72 -2.86
C GLN A 37 -13.78 -9.56 -1.81
N LEU A 38 -13.03 -8.45 -1.83
CA LEU A 38 -11.99 -8.17 -0.85
C LEU A 38 -12.54 -8.15 0.58
N LEU A 39 -13.72 -7.56 0.80
CA LEU A 39 -14.34 -7.52 2.12
C LEU A 39 -14.75 -8.91 2.64
N ASN A 40 -15.11 -9.85 1.75
CA ASN A 40 -15.63 -11.17 2.14
C ASN A 40 -14.60 -12.30 2.07
N GLU A 41 -13.62 -12.22 1.15
CA GLU A 41 -12.67 -13.31 0.92
C GLU A 41 -11.37 -13.18 1.73
N VAL A 42 -10.99 -11.94 2.10
CA VAL A 42 -9.76 -11.68 2.86
C VAL A 42 -9.98 -11.97 4.35
N ALA A 43 -9.00 -12.64 4.98
CA ALA A 43 -9.02 -12.97 6.39
C ALA A 43 -8.61 -11.76 7.25
N TRP A 44 -9.49 -10.77 7.38
CA TRP A 44 -9.24 -9.54 8.13
C TRP A 44 -9.04 -9.77 9.62
N LYS A 45 -8.02 -9.14 10.19
CA LYS A 45 -7.75 -9.14 11.64
C LYS A 45 -7.44 -7.72 12.10
N HIS A 46 -7.86 -7.35 13.32
CA HIS A 46 -7.41 -6.09 13.91
C HIS A 46 -5.89 -6.11 14.11
N ASP A 47 -5.23 -5.02 13.71
CA ASP A 47 -3.79 -4.89 13.88
C ASP A 47 -3.46 -4.57 15.34
N GLU A 48 -2.48 -5.27 15.88
CA GLU A 48 -1.97 -5.04 17.24
C GLU A 48 -0.65 -4.29 17.15
N LEU A 49 -0.52 -3.23 17.93
CA LEU A 49 0.70 -2.44 18.05
C LEU A 49 1.15 -2.40 19.51
N THR A 50 2.45 -2.42 19.75
CA THR A 50 3.00 -2.16 21.06
C THR A 50 3.54 -0.73 21.10
N LEU A 51 2.87 0.15 21.83
CA LEU A 51 3.28 1.54 22.03
C LEU A 51 3.58 1.76 23.51
N TYR A 52 4.79 2.20 23.83
CA TYR A 52 5.26 2.42 25.21
C TYR A 52 4.99 1.21 26.14
N GLY A 53 5.20 -0.01 25.64
CA GLY A 53 4.99 -1.25 26.37
C GLY A 53 3.53 -1.68 26.53
N LYS A 54 2.56 -0.93 26.00
CA LYS A 54 1.13 -1.27 26.03
C LYS A 54 0.69 -1.83 24.67
N LYS A 55 -0.03 -2.93 24.68
CA LYS A 55 -0.73 -3.46 23.49
C LYS A 55 -1.91 -2.56 23.17
N ILE A 56 -1.97 -2.11 21.93
CA ILE A 56 -3.07 -1.32 21.38
C ILE A 56 -3.65 -2.08 20.20
N ILE A 57 -4.94 -2.40 20.26
CA ILE A 57 -5.69 -2.95 19.13
C ILE A 57 -6.18 -1.78 18.29
N THR A 58 -5.80 -1.73 17.02
CA THR A 58 -6.21 -0.66 16.12
C THR A 58 -7.63 -0.89 15.60
N LYS A 59 -8.33 0.20 15.25
CA LYS A 59 -9.61 0.10 14.53
C LYS A 59 -9.43 -0.37 13.08
N ARG A 60 -8.24 -0.20 12.52
CA ARG A 60 -7.88 -0.69 11.20
C ARG A 60 -7.73 -2.20 11.24
N GLN A 61 -8.28 -2.88 10.24
CA GLN A 61 -8.07 -4.30 10.04
C GLN A 61 -7.01 -4.50 8.95
N VAL A 62 -6.26 -5.57 9.07
CA VAL A 62 -5.16 -5.90 8.17
C VAL A 62 -5.20 -7.37 7.81
N ALA A 63 -4.61 -7.70 6.67
CA ALA A 63 -4.18 -9.04 6.30
C ALA A 63 -2.82 -8.94 5.61
N PHE A 64 -2.03 -10.00 5.68
CA PHE A 64 -0.77 -10.10 4.97
C PHE A 64 -0.75 -11.40 4.19
N GLU A 65 -0.70 -11.31 2.87
CA GLU A 65 -0.67 -12.43 1.95
C GLU A 65 0.62 -12.41 1.15
N GLY A 66 1.15 -13.58 0.79
CA GLY A 66 2.42 -13.64 0.08
C GLY A 66 2.82 -15.04 -0.33
N ASP A 67 3.97 -15.12 -0.98
CA ASP A 67 4.61 -16.39 -1.31
C ASP A 67 5.04 -17.12 -0.03
N GLU A 68 5.30 -18.41 -0.15
CA GLU A 68 5.71 -19.24 0.98
C GLU A 68 6.98 -18.68 1.64
N HIS A 69 7.00 -18.70 2.96
CA HIS A 69 8.09 -18.20 3.83
C HIS A 69 8.31 -16.68 3.83
N ILE A 70 7.48 -15.88 3.17
CA ILE A 70 7.60 -14.42 3.28
C ILE A 70 7.15 -13.97 4.67
N ALA A 71 8.03 -13.31 5.38
CA ALA A 71 7.78 -12.69 6.66
C ALA A 71 8.47 -11.32 6.74
N TYR A 72 7.93 -10.42 7.56
CA TYR A 72 8.57 -9.14 7.86
C TYR A 72 8.27 -8.70 9.28
N THR A 73 9.13 -7.84 9.82
CA THR A 73 8.97 -7.33 11.18
C THR A 73 8.32 -5.94 11.15
N TYR A 74 7.14 -5.83 11.77
CA TYR A 74 6.47 -4.55 11.96
C TYR A 74 6.16 -4.33 13.44
N SER A 75 6.54 -3.16 13.99
CA SER A 75 6.35 -2.82 15.40
C SER A 75 6.86 -3.91 16.36
N LYS A 76 8.01 -4.53 16.08
CA LYS A 76 8.62 -5.63 16.85
C LYS A 76 7.82 -6.94 16.84
N GLN A 77 6.91 -7.10 15.92
CA GLN A 77 6.16 -8.34 15.72
C GLN A 77 6.46 -8.88 14.32
N GLU A 78 6.83 -10.15 14.26
CA GLU A 78 6.95 -10.87 13.01
C GLU A 78 5.55 -11.15 12.44
N LYS A 79 5.37 -10.83 11.18
CA LYS A 79 4.17 -11.10 10.40
C LYS A 79 4.53 -12.07 9.28
N ILE A 80 3.97 -13.26 9.34
CA ILE A 80 4.14 -14.30 8.33
C ILE A 80 3.00 -14.19 7.34
N ALA A 81 3.31 -14.24 6.05
CA ALA A 81 2.31 -14.18 5.00
C ALA A 81 1.41 -15.43 5.02
N SER A 82 0.11 -15.23 4.88
CA SER A 82 -0.81 -16.29 4.50
C SER A 82 -0.78 -16.50 2.98
N PRO A 83 -1.18 -17.67 2.48
CA PRO A 83 -1.28 -17.91 1.04
C PRO A 83 -2.17 -16.87 0.34
N TRP A 84 -1.84 -16.61 -0.92
CA TRP A 84 -2.61 -15.70 -1.76
C TRP A 84 -4.06 -16.15 -1.89
N SER A 85 -5.02 -15.28 -1.55
CA SER A 85 -6.41 -15.46 -1.94
C SER A 85 -6.59 -15.24 -3.45
N ASN A 86 -7.64 -15.84 -4.04
CA ASN A 86 -7.84 -15.77 -5.48
C ASN A 86 -7.93 -14.32 -5.99
N ILE A 87 -8.63 -13.47 -5.27
CA ILE A 87 -8.81 -12.06 -5.65
C ILE A 87 -7.50 -11.28 -5.59
N VAL A 88 -6.66 -11.51 -4.58
CA VAL A 88 -5.38 -10.83 -4.45
C VAL A 88 -4.40 -11.33 -5.50
N LEU A 89 -4.41 -12.64 -5.79
CA LEU A 89 -3.60 -13.23 -6.86
C LEU A 89 -3.98 -12.67 -8.24
N GLU A 90 -5.27 -12.51 -8.54
CA GLU A 90 -5.73 -11.88 -9.79
C GLU A 90 -5.19 -10.45 -9.92
N LEU A 91 -5.28 -9.64 -8.87
CA LEU A 91 -4.79 -8.27 -8.85
C LEU A 91 -3.26 -8.20 -8.95
N LYS A 92 -2.55 -9.12 -8.28
CA LYS A 92 -1.09 -9.30 -8.40
C LYS A 92 -0.67 -9.52 -9.84
N GLN A 93 -1.28 -10.49 -10.53
CA GLN A 93 -0.95 -10.82 -11.92
C GLN A 93 -1.18 -9.65 -12.88
N LYS A 94 -2.25 -8.86 -12.68
CA LYS A 94 -2.50 -7.64 -13.46
C LYS A 94 -1.42 -6.58 -13.24
N LEU A 95 -1.02 -6.37 -11.98
CA LEU A 95 0.05 -5.43 -11.64
C LEU A 95 1.39 -5.84 -12.23
N GLU A 96 1.77 -7.10 -12.06
CA GLU A 96 3.05 -7.64 -12.55
C GLU A 96 3.19 -7.51 -14.06
N LYS A 97 2.11 -7.79 -14.79
CA LYS A 97 2.06 -7.63 -16.23
C LYS A 97 2.24 -6.16 -16.66
N GLU A 98 1.54 -5.23 -16.01
CA GLU A 98 1.57 -3.81 -16.37
C GLU A 98 2.88 -3.14 -15.95
N LEU A 99 3.42 -3.52 -14.80
CA LEU A 99 4.63 -2.90 -14.24
C LEU A 99 5.92 -3.62 -14.66
N ASN A 100 5.80 -4.75 -15.37
CA ASN A 100 6.91 -5.61 -15.77
C ASN A 100 7.84 -5.92 -14.57
N THR A 101 7.26 -6.34 -13.48
CA THR A 101 7.95 -6.68 -12.21
C THR A 101 7.22 -7.82 -11.52
N GLN A 102 7.78 -8.32 -10.43
CA GLN A 102 7.15 -9.35 -9.62
C GLN A 102 7.00 -8.90 -8.18
N PHE A 103 5.94 -9.36 -7.53
CA PHE A 103 5.68 -9.11 -6.12
C PHE A 103 5.54 -10.43 -5.38
N ASN A 104 6.11 -10.53 -4.20
CA ASN A 104 6.04 -11.73 -3.37
C ASN A 104 5.33 -11.53 -2.03
N GLY A 105 4.83 -10.33 -1.76
CA GLY A 105 4.00 -10.05 -0.59
C GLY A 105 3.08 -8.86 -0.78
N CYS A 106 1.93 -8.91 -0.10
CA CYS A 106 0.91 -7.86 -0.12
C CYS A 106 0.38 -7.60 1.29
N LEU A 107 0.54 -6.38 1.78
CA LEU A 107 -0.14 -5.91 2.98
C LEU A 107 -1.48 -5.30 2.60
N LEU A 108 -2.55 -5.86 3.13
CA LEU A 108 -3.90 -5.37 2.93
C LEU A 108 -4.36 -4.57 4.15
N ASN A 109 -5.02 -3.44 3.92
CA ASN A 109 -5.56 -2.57 4.96
C ASN A 109 -7.02 -2.25 4.70
N LEU A 110 -7.88 -2.51 5.67
CA LEU A 110 -9.30 -2.14 5.66
C LEU A 110 -9.52 -0.94 6.60
N TYR A 111 -10.01 0.13 6.02
CA TYR A 111 -10.47 1.34 6.69
C TYR A 111 -12.00 1.37 6.61
N ALA A 112 -12.68 0.93 7.66
CA ALA A 112 -14.15 0.82 7.67
C ALA A 112 -14.85 2.17 7.53
N THR A 113 -14.22 3.26 7.98
CA THR A 113 -14.72 4.64 7.84
C THR A 113 -13.57 5.61 7.69
N GLY A 114 -13.87 6.86 7.37
CA GLY A 114 -12.89 7.94 7.31
C GLY A 114 -12.28 8.36 8.66
N GLU A 115 -12.85 7.94 9.78
CA GLU A 115 -12.25 8.14 11.12
C GLU A 115 -10.94 7.36 11.28
N ILE A 116 -10.79 6.29 10.50
CA ILE A 116 -9.58 5.47 10.48
C ILE A 116 -8.64 6.01 9.41
N GLY A 117 -7.40 6.26 9.80
CA GLY A 117 -6.33 6.70 8.91
C GLY A 117 -5.03 5.97 9.23
N MET A 118 -3.98 6.37 8.55
CA MET A 118 -2.62 5.91 8.81
C MET A 118 -1.74 7.12 9.05
N ALA A 119 -1.02 7.14 10.16
CA ALA A 119 -0.10 8.23 10.50
C ALA A 119 1.07 8.33 9.52
N TRP A 120 1.84 9.42 9.58
CA TRP A 120 3.05 9.62 8.81
C TRP A 120 4.05 8.48 9.02
N HIS A 121 4.44 7.82 7.94
CA HIS A 121 5.43 6.73 7.90
C HIS A 121 6.09 6.66 6.53
N SER A 122 7.07 5.81 6.41
CA SER A 122 7.67 5.37 5.14
C SER A 122 7.75 3.86 5.20
N ASP A 123 7.63 3.20 4.05
CA ASP A 123 7.82 1.76 3.91
C ASP A 123 9.32 1.49 3.74
N ASN A 124 10.01 1.25 4.82
CA ASN A 124 11.47 1.10 4.86
C ASN A 124 11.92 -0.09 5.72
N GLU A 125 11.11 -1.13 5.77
CA GLU A 125 11.44 -2.37 6.43
C GLU A 125 12.70 -2.99 5.81
N LEU A 126 13.57 -3.56 6.64
CA LEU A 126 14.87 -4.11 6.23
C LEU A 126 14.73 -5.32 5.29
N GLU A 127 13.62 -6.00 5.37
CA GLU A 127 13.27 -7.16 4.56
C GLU A 127 12.87 -6.80 3.12
N LEU A 128 12.57 -5.52 2.84
CA LEU A 128 12.23 -5.09 1.50
C LEU A 128 13.45 -5.06 0.58
N ASP A 129 13.23 -5.37 -0.70
CA ASP A 129 14.25 -5.22 -1.72
C ASP A 129 14.54 -3.72 -1.94
N ALA A 130 15.79 -3.32 -1.77
CA ALA A 130 16.22 -1.92 -1.88
C ALA A 130 16.09 -1.34 -3.30
N GLU A 131 16.05 -2.18 -4.32
CA GLU A 131 15.85 -1.81 -5.73
C GLU A 131 14.40 -2.06 -6.21
N GLY A 132 13.55 -2.54 -5.32
CA GLY A 132 12.15 -2.86 -5.59
C GLY A 132 11.27 -1.62 -5.75
N ILE A 133 10.01 -1.88 -6.08
CA ILE A 133 8.95 -0.88 -6.09
C ILE A 133 7.80 -1.30 -5.18
N ILE A 134 7.03 -0.32 -4.75
CA ILE A 134 5.81 -0.50 -3.97
C ILE A 134 4.63 -0.12 -4.87
N ALA A 135 3.68 -1.05 -5.03
CA ALA A 135 2.47 -0.83 -5.81
C ALA A 135 1.24 -0.85 -4.88
N SER A 136 0.55 0.28 -4.77
CA SER A 136 -0.56 0.48 -3.84
C SER A 136 -1.88 0.69 -4.60
N LEU A 137 -2.74 -0.35 -4.60
CA LEU A 137 -4.10 -0.32 -5.16
C LEU A 137 -5.12 0.17 -4.13
N SER A 138 -6.10 0.94 -4.59
CA SER A 138 -7.18 1.47 -3.76
C SER A 138 -8.54 1.01 -4.28
N PHE A 139 -9.40 0.52 -3.39
CA PHE A 139 -10.80 0.18 -3.68
C PHE A 139 -11.74 0.80 -2.65
N GLY A 140 -12.93 1.22 -3.09
CA GLY A 140 -13.94 1.84 -2.25
C GLY A 140 -13.92 3.37 -2.30
N VAL A 141 -14.25 4.02 -1.18
CA VAL A 141 -14.38 5.48 -1.13
C VAL A 141 -13.04 6.19 -1.37
N THR A 142 -13.09 7.30 -2.09
CA THR A 142 -11.93 8.17 -2.31
C THR A 142 -11.42 8.74 -0.99
N ARG A 143 -10.11 8.67 -0.78
CA ARG A 143 -9.44 9.19 0.42
C ARG A 143 -8.21 10.03 0.06
N THR A 144 -7.94 11.04 0.87
CA THR A 144 -6.76 11.89 0.72
C THR A 144 -5.52 11.18 1.26
N PHE A 145 -4.59 10.90 0.36
CA PHE A 145 -3.23 10.43 0.65
C PHE A 145 -2.27 11.59 0.52
N GLN A 146 -1.45 11.80 1.53
CA GLN A 146 -0.49 12.89 1.54
C GLN A 146 0.93 12.35 1.54
N LEU A 147 1.76 12.92 0.69
CA LEU A 147 3.21 12.78 0.73
C LEU A 147 3.80 14.02 1.43
N LYS A 148 4.88 13.82 2.19
CA LYS A 148 5.61 14.91 2.84
C LYS A 148 7.11 14.64 2.76
N HIS A 149 7.86 15.58 2.19
CA HIS A 149 9.31 15.49 2.18
C HIS A 149 9.89 15.67 3.59
N LYS A 150 10.80 14.79 3.99
CA LYS A 150 11.33 14.73 5.36
C LYS A 150 12.13 15.97 5.75
N GLN A 151 12.88 16.53 4.80
CA GLN A 151 13.76 17.67 5.05
C GLN A 151 13.08 19.01 4.80
N SER A 152 12.47 19.21 3.61
CA SER A 152 11.85 20.50 3.26
C SER A 152 10.47 20.70 3.89
N GLY A 153 9.77 19.62 4.26
CA GLY A 153 8.40 19.67 4.75
C GLY A 153 7.35 19.89 3.65
N GLU A 154 7.76 19.97 2.39
CA GLU A 154 6.86 20.10 1.23
C GLU A 154 5.84 18.95 1.20
N LYS A 155 4.58 19.28 0.85
CA LYS A 155 3.48 18.32 0.86
C LYS A 155 2.80 18.24 -0.49
N ILE A 156 2.41 17.02 -0.86
CA ILE A 156 1.64 16.71 -2.06
C ILE A 156 0.44 15.86 -1.64
N ASP A 157 -0.75 16.25 -2.08
CA ASP A 157 -1.98 15.52 -1.82
C ASP A 157 -2.42 14.76 -3.08
N ILE A 158 -2.82 13.50 -2.91
CA ILE A 158 -3.38 12.65 -3.95
C ILE A 158 -4.75 12.18 -3.51
N GLN A 159 -5.74 12.24 -4.40
CA GLN A 159 -7.05 11.65 -4.18
C GLN A 159 -7.01 10.19 -4.65
N LEU A 160 -6.97 9.24 -3.71
CA LEU A 160 -6.95 7.80 -4.02
C LEU A 160 -8.37 7.34 -4.38
N GLU A 161 -8.68 7.40 -5.66
CA GLU A 161 -9.96 6.98 -6.21
C GLU A 161 -10.10 5.45 -6.25
N ASN A 162 -11.34 4.97 -6.40
CA ASN A 162 -11.62 3.54 -6.60
C ASN A 162 -10.92 3.00 -7.85
N GLY A 163 -10.16 1.90 -7.72
CA GLY A 163 -9.39 1.30 -8.80
C GLY A 163 -8.11 2.05 -9.17
N SER A 164 -7.70 3.05 -8.39
CA SER A 164 -6.47 3.79 -8.63
C SER A 164 -5.24 3.04 -8.12
N LEU A 165 -4.10 3.33 -8.74
CA LEU A 165 -2.79 2.79 -8.38
C LEU A 165 -1.80 3.92 -8.09
N VAL A 166 -1.09 3.80 -6.96
CA VAL A 166 0.13 4.56 -6.68
C VAL A 166 1.32 3.62 -6.77
N VAL A 167 2.36 4.02 -7.48
CA VAL A 167 3.64 3.30 -7.52
C VAL A 167 4.72 4.19 -6.96
N MET A 168 5.51 3.68 -6.03
CA MET A 168 6.60 4.37 -5.36
C MET A 168 7.88 3.56 -5.48
N ASP A 169 9.02 4.21 -5.71
CA ASP A 169 10.32 3.57 -5.61
C ASP A 169 10.85 3.58 -4.17
N MET A 170 11.86 2.75 -3.88
CA MET A 170 12.48 2.69 -2.56
C MET A 170 13.30 3.95 -2.24
N HIS A 171 13.69 4.74 -3.26
CA HIS A 171 14.37 6.01 -3.04
C HIS A 171 13.43 7.04 -2.43
N SER A 172 12.18 7.11 -2.91
CA SER A 172 11.16 7.97 -2.31
C SER A 172 10.92 7.65 -0.83
N GLN A 173 10.98 6.37 -0.43
CA GLN A 173 10.79 5.98 0.97
C GLN A 173 11.91 6.49 1.91
N LYS A 174 13.09 6.76 1.37
CA LYS A 174 14.20 7.37 2.14
C LYS A 174 13.95 8.84 2.44
N HIS A 175 13.34 9.57 1.51
CA HIS A 175 13.23 11.03 1.54
C HIS A 175 11.81 11.55 1.83
N TRP A 176 10.79 10.77 1.54
CA TRP A 176 9.39 11.14 1.72
C TRP A 176 8.71 10.23 2.75
N MET A 177 7.83 10.81 3.51
CA MET A 177 6.82 10.12 4.33
C MET A 177 5.46 10.22 3.65
N HIS A 178 4.58 9.30 3.98
CA HIS A 178 3.19 9.36 3.54
C HIS A 178 2.22 9.05 4.67
N GLN A 179 0.98 9.52 4.52
CA GLN A 179 -0.11 9.22 5.44
C GLN A 179 -1.44 9.09 4.69
N LEU A 180 -2.38 8.36 5.28
CA LEU A 180 -3.78 8.43 4.91
C LEU A 180 -4.52 9.31 5.93
N LYS A 181 -5.00 10.48 5.48
CA LYS A 181 -5.69 11.44 6.35
C LYS A 181 -6.95 10.84 6.97
N LYS A 182 -7.25 11.22 8.21
CA LYS A 182 -8.56 11.01 8.79
C LYS A 182 -9.54 12.02 8.19
N GLU A 183 -10.68 11.54 7.73
CA GLU A 183 -11.75 12.32 7.09
C GLU A 183 -13.08 11.91 7.70
N THR A 184 -13.36 12.39 8.89
CA THR A 184 -14.44 11.90 9.80
C THR A 184 -15.86 11.97 9.23
N LYS A 185 -16.05 12.77 8.17
CA LYS A 185 -17.33 12.86 7.45
C LYS A 185 -17.61 11.65 6.56
N ILE A 186 -16.56 10.91 6.16
CA ILE A 186 -16.66 9.72 5.30
C ILE A 186 -17.11 8.54 6.17
N LYS A 187 -18.19 7.88 5.76
CA LYS A 187 -18.78 6.73 6.46
C LYS A 187 -18.55 5.40 5.72
N GLU A 188 -18.15 5.48 4.47
CA GLU A 188 -17.91 4.34 3.58
C GLU A 188 -16.50 3.75 3.82
N SER A 189 -16.38 2.48 3.43
CA SER A 189 -15.12 1.74 3.57
C SER A 189 -14.17 1.96 2.39
N ARG A 190 -12.88 1.79 2.70
CA ARG A 190 -11.80 1.70 1.72
C ARG A 190 -10.91 0.51 2.04
N VAL A 191 -10.56 -0.25 1.02
CA VAL A 191 -9.51 -1.28 1.07
C VAL A 191 -8.29 -0.79 0.29
N ASN A 192 -7.12 -1.04 0.83
CA ASN A 192 -5.84 -0.79 0.19
C ASN A 192 -5.02 -2.06 0.15
N LEU A 193 -4.43 -2.36 -1.00
CA LEU A 193 -3.50 -3.46 -1.21
C LEU A 193 -2.14 -2.87 -1.55
N THR A 194 -1.14 -3.12 -0.72
CA THR A 194 0.24 -2.66 -0.92
C THR A 194 1.12 -3.85 -1.26
N PHE A 195 1.37 -4.05 -2.55
CA PHE A 195 2.25 -5.08 -3.07
C PHE A 195 3.71 -4.65 -2.96
N ARG A 196 4.56 -5.56 -2.53
CA ARG A 196 5.98 -5.30 -2.25
C ARG A 196 6.85 -6.46 -2.72
N GLN A 197 8.13 -6.15 -2.89
CA GLN A 197 9.18 -7.12 -3.14
C GLN A 197 9.99 -7.28 -1.85
N PHE A 198 9.90 -8.46 -1.26
CA PHE A 198 10.73 -8.85 -0.13
C PHE A 198 11.96 -9.59 -0.63
N LYS A 199 13.09 -9.44 0.05
CA LYS A 199 14.32 -10.17 -0.24
C LYS A 199 14.06 -11.68 -0.15
N ALA A 200 14.69 -12.45 -1.01
CA ALA A 200 14.75 -13.88 -0.84
C ALA A 200 15.46 -14.20 0.49
N SER A 201 14.88 -15.08 1.27
CA SER A 201 15.45 -15.59 2.55
C SER A 201 16.65 -16.46 2.25
#